data_2d771c61fa41b382c709a095a3c3379e
#
_entry.id   2d771c61fa41b382c709a095a3c3379e
#
_cell.length_a   1.000
_cell.length_b   1.000
_cell.length_c   1.000
_cell.angle_alpha   90.00
_cell.angle_beta   90.00
_cell.angle_gamma   90.00
#
_symmetry.space_group_name_H-M   'P 1'
#
loop_
_entity.id
_entity.type
_entity.pdbx_description
1 polymer ?
#
loop_
_entity_poly.entity_id
_entity_poly.type
_entity_poly.pdbx_seq_one_letter_code
_entity_poly.pdbx_strand_id
1 'polypeptide(L)'
;MIEQHFGESAVLSVGVEEEVMILDAETLALAPKVELLISESEKLELPGRLKTELFASVVELNTNICDSVGGAHAALSDLRRAAARIADENGLRIAAVGSHPFSDPEEQQIAAEPRYEEFVGFAGVSARRQGVSGLHVHVGMPSAEACYATLEGILPWLPLVLALSANSPYLAGRATGLASNRAEVLAQLPRAGAPPAFGSYEAWEAFVERLIGLGLADDYTRFWWDVRPHPRFGTLEIRMPDQPTGLAVTAALTALLQALCASVDTEQARPAGRGDYAQNRWAALRFGTGAELIHPDGDRLVRVPELTYELLELIGPRAEKLGTTGELAALDATTCEGERQLQIGERDGLEAVCADLIDRTLG
;
A
#
# COMPACT_ATOMS: atom_id res chain seq x y z
N MET A 1 5.52 -22.43 15.82
CA MET A 1 5.90 -21.08 16.30
C MET A 1 6.55 -20.36 15.13
N ILE A 2 6.03 -19.23 14.74
CA ILE A 2 6.57 -18.41 13.61
C ILE A 2 7.85 -17.74 14.11
N GLU A 3 8.92 -17.76 13.29
CA GLU A 3 10.17 -17.05 13.59
C GLU A 3 9.89 -15.54 13.74
N GLN A 4 10.40 -14.93 14.82
CA GLN A 4 10.09 -13.55 15.20
C GLN A 4 11.37 -12.75 15.45
N HIS A 5 11.41 -11.53 14.87
CA HIS A 5 12.53 -10.57 14.97
C HIS A 5 12.10 -9.21 15.55
N PHE A 6 10.98 -9.18 16.30
CA PHE A 6 10.55 -7.95 16.96
C PHE A 6 11.62 -7.44 17.94
N GLY A 7 11.91 -6.14 17.89
CA GLY A 7 12.92 -5.49 18.73
C GLY A 7 14.36 -5.60 18.22
N GLU A 8 14.62 -6.32 17.10
CA GLU A 8 15.95 -6.43 16.52
C GLU A 8 16.33 -5.21 15.67
N SER A 9 15.37 -4.58 15.01
CA SER A 9 15.56 -3.31 14.33
C SER A 9 15.22 -2.14 15.24
N ALA A 10 15.64 -0.92 14.87
CA ALA A 10 15.30 0.28 15.63
C ALA A 10 13.78 0.44 15.70
N VAL A 11 13.27 0.74 16.89
CA VAL A 11 11.84 0.98 17.10
C VAL A 11 11.41 2.18 16.26
N LEU A 12 10.29 2.04 15.54
CA LEU A 12 9.76 3.00 14.57
C LEU A 12 10.65 3.25 13.35
N SER A 13 11.70 2.42 13.10
CA SER A 13 12.32 2.40 11.77
C SER A 13 11.28 2.08 10.70
N VAL A 14 11.51 2.49 9.46
CA VAL A 14 10.57 2.26 8.36
C VAL A 14 11.20 1.47 7.22
N GLY A 15 10.42 0.60 6.61
CA GLY A 15 10.68 -0.01 5.32
C GLY A 15 9.50 0.30 4.41
N VAL A 16 9.76 0.60 3.14
CA VAL A 16 8.71 0.95 2.19
C VAL A 16 8.84 0.09 0.95
N GLU A 17 7.71 -0.43 0.49
CA GLU A 17 7.57 -1.19 -0.74
C GLU A 17 6.57 -0.46 -1.65
N GLU A 18 6.99 -0.13 -2.86
CA GLU A 18 6.14 0.45 -3.90
C GLU A 18 6.00 -0.51 -5.06
N GLU A 19 4.79 -0.70 -5.53
CA GLU A 19 4.49 -1.48 -6.73
C GLU A 19 4.29 -0.52 -7.91
N VAL A 20 5.18 -0.57 -8.90
CA VAL A 20 5.20 0.37 -10.03
C VAL A 20 4.97 -0.37 -11.34
N MET A 21 4.07 0.15 -12.16
CA MET A 21 3.70 -0.46 -13.45
C MET A 21 4.72 -0.13 -14.53
N ILE A 22 4.99 -1.11 -15.40
CA ILE A 22 5.88 -1.01 -16.57
C ILE A 22 5.00 -0.87 -17.80
N LEU A 23 5.20 0.17 -18.59
CA LEU A 23 4.42 0.48 -19.78
C LEU A 23 5.31 0.48 -21.02
N ASP A 24 4.76 0.09 -22.15
CA ASP A 24 5.36 0.32 -23.47
C ASP A 24 5.32 1.82 -23.81
N ALA A 25 6.44 2.37 -24.28
CA ALA A 25 6.57 3.82 -24.47
C ALA A 25 5.73 4.39 -25.63
N GLU A 26 5.33 3.55 -26.60
CA GLU A 26 4.54 3.99 -27.77
C GLU A 26 3.05 3.82 -27.53
N THR A 27 2.64 2.67 -26.98
CA THR A 27 1.23 2.32 -26.80
C THR A 27 0.68 2.69 -25.44
N LEU A 28 1.53 2.97 -24.47
CA LEU A 28 1.24 3.20 -23.07
C LEU A 28 0.50 2.01 -22.38
N ALA A 29 0.41 0.87 -23.04
CA ALA A 29 -0.14 -0.35 -22.47
C ALA A 29 0.87 -1.02 -21.51
N LEU A 30 0.38 -1.87 -20.60
CA LEU A 30 1.24 -2.66 -19.72
C LEU A 30 2.19 -3.56 -20.52
N ALA A 31 3.47 -3.58 -20.14
CA ALA A 31 4.53 -4.34 -20.77
C ALA A 31 5.14 -5.37 -19.82
N PRO A 32 5.14 -6.69 -20.15
CA PRO A 32 5.65 -7.75 -19.28
C PRO A 32 7.19 -7.81 -19.32
N LYS A 33 7.86 -6.84 -18.68
CA LYS A 33 9.32 -6.62 -18.75
C LYS A 33 10.01 -6.53 -17.38
N VAL A 34 9.40 -7.04 -16.32
CA VAL A 34 9.97 -6.96 -14.95
C VAL A 34 11.36 -7.60 -14.86
N GLU A 35 11.57 -8.74 -15.52
CA GLU A 35 12.86 -9.46 -15.49
C GLU A 35 14.00 -8.61 -16.07
N LEU A 36 13.71 -7.81 -17.11
CA LEU A 36 14.68 -6.87 -17.69
C LEU A 36 15.08 -5.81 -16.67
N LEU A 37 14.10 -5.20 -15.98
CA LEU A 37 14.37 -4.17 -14.98
C LEU A 37 15.21 -4.73 -13.84
N ILE A 38 14.88 -5.93 -13.35
CA ILE A 38 15.63 -6.59 -12.28
C ILE A 38 17.06 -6.86 -12.70
N SER A 39 17.28 -7.54 -13.84
CA SER A 39 18.61 -7.92 -14.30
C SER A 39 19.53 -6.72 -14.56
N GLU A 40 18.98 -5.60 -15.05
CA GLU A 40 19.76 -4.37 -15.22
C GLU A 40 20.01 -3.66 -13.86
N SER A 41 19.04 -3.71 -12.94
CA SER A 41 19.19 -3.11 -11.61
C SER A 41 20.26 -3.81 -10.74
N GLU A 42 20.47 -5.12 -10.91
CA GLU A 42 21.52 -5.87 -10.20
C GLU A 42 22.95 -5.40 -10.50
N LYS A 43 23.12 -4.65 -11.60
CA LYS A 43 24.41 -4.04 -11.96
C LYS A 43 24.68 -2.71 -11.26
N LEU A 44 23.73 -2.24 -10.45
CA LEU A 44 23.75 -0.93 -9.80
C LEU A 44 23.87 -1.09 -8.28
N GLU A 45 24.54 -0.14 -7.64
CA GLU A 45 24.47 0.03 -6.19
C GLU A 45 23.24 0.88 -5.85
N LEU A 46 22.21 0.26 -5.24
CA LEU A 46 20.95 0.90 -4.91
C LEU A 46 20.69 0.84 -3.40
N PRO A 47 19.96 1.83 -2.85
CA PRO A 47 19.59 1.87 -1.42
C PRO A 47 18.42 0.92 -1.09
N GLY A 48 18.27 -0.13 -1.84
CA GLY A 48 17.23 -1.14 -1.76
C GLY A 48 17.33 -2.09 -2.94
N ARG A 49 16.21 -2.62 -3.39
CA ARG A 49 16.19 -3.57 -4.51
C ARG A 49 14.90 -3.52 -5.31
N LEU A 50 14.98 -3.93 -6.57
CA LEU A 50 13.85 -4.21 -7.43
C LEU A 50 13.51 -5.70 -7.32
N LYS A 51 12.23 -6.04 -7.26
CA LYS A 51 11.74 -7.43 -7.23
C LYS A 51 10.59 -7.65 -8.20
N THR A 52 10.33 -8.92 -8.49
CA THR A 52 9.11 -9.35 -9.19
C THR A 52 7.88 -9.19 -8.30
N GLU A 53 6.75 -8.88 -8.93
CA GLU A 53 5.41 -9.01 -8.38
C GLU A 53 4.60 -10.02 -9.22
N LEU A 54 3.35 -10.29 -8.83
CA LEU A 54 2.49 -11.29 -9.49
C LEU A 54 2.46 -11.14 -11.01
N PHE A 55 2.40 -9.92 -11.50
CA PHE A 55 2.38 -9.63 -12.94
C PHE A 55 3.75 -9.20 -13.45
N ALA A 56 4.15 -9.76 -14.60
CA ALA A 56 5.41 -9.43 -15.26
C ALA A 56 5.48 -7.95 -15.73
N SER A 57 4.38 -7.23 -15.66
CA SER A 57 4.27 -5.80 -15.96
C SER A 57 4.31 -4.89 -14.72
N VAL A 58 4.64 -5.43 -13.54
CA VAL A 58 4.80 -4.69 -12.29
C VAL A 58 6.17 -4.98 -11.69
N VAL A 59 6.85 -3.95 -11.24
CA VAL A 59 8.10 -4.05 -10.47
C VAL A 59 7.88 -3.53 -9.07
N GLU A 60 8.30 -4.30 -8.06
CA GLU A 60 8.27 -3.89 -6.66
C GLU A 60 9.61 -3.23 -6.28
N LEU A 61 9.54 -2.01 -5.75
CA LEU A 61 10.68 -1.24 -5.26
C LEU A 61 10.71 -1.31 -3.74
N ASN A 62 11.68 -2.03 -3.17
CA ASN A 62 11.82 -2.19 -1.72
C ASN A 62 13.00 -1.38 -1.21
N THR A 63 12.79 -0.49 -0.26
CA THR A 63 13.90 0.15 0.46
C THR A 63 14.61 -0.85 1.39
N ASN A 64 15.85 -0.57 1.74
CA ASN A 64 16.43 -1.12 2.96
C ASN A 64 15.69 -0.55 4.19
N ILE A 65 15.98 -1.09 5.39
CA ILE A 65 15.49 -0.49 6.64
C ILE A 65 16.04 0.93 6.75
N CYS A 66 15.16 1.90 6.95
CA CYS A 66 15.49 3.31 7.07
C CYS A 66 15.19 3.82 8.48
N ASP A 67 16.10 4.62 9.05
CA ASP A 67 15.92 5.19 10.38
C ASP A 67 14.91 6.36 10.40
N SER A 68 14.56 6.89 9.23
CA SER A 68 13.64 8.02 9.07
C SER A 68 12.86 7.96 7.77
N VAL A 69 11.71 8.65 7.74
CA VAL A 69 10.90 8.82 6.52
C VAL A 69 11.68 9.57 5.43
N GLY A 70 12.45 10.59 5.80
CA GLY A 70 13.31 11.29 4.83
C GLY A 70 14.33 10.37 4.18
N GLY A 71 14.91 9.43 4.95
CA GLY A 71 15.80 8.40 4.41
C GLY A 71 15.08 7.44 3.45
N ALA A 72 13.87 7.00 3.80
CA ALA A 72 13.05 6.15 2.93
C ALA A 72 12.64 6.88 1.64
N HIS A 73 12.25 8.17 1.75
CA HIS A 73 11.94 9.01 0.58
C HIS A 73 13.13 9.15 -0.37
N ALA A 74 14.32 9.42 0.14
CA ALA A 74 15.54 9.49 -0.66
C ALA A 74 15.83 8.13 -1.35
N ALA A 75 15.71 7.03 -0.63
CA ALA A 75 15.91 5.70 -1.18
C ALA A 75 14.90 5.37 -2.30
N LEU A 76 13.61 5.65 -2.11
CA LEU A 76 12.59 5.46 -3.15
C LEU A 76 12.82 6.35 -4.37
N SER A 77 13.27 7.60 -4.16
CA SER A 77 13.63 8.49 -5.25
C SER A 77 14.74 7.89 -6.13
N ASP A 78 15.77 7.31 -5.51
CA ASP A 78 16.86 6.67 -6.25
C ASP A 78 16.39 5.38 -6.94
N LEU A 79 15.55 4.55 -6.29
CA LEU A 79 14.98 3.34 -6.87
C LEU A 79 14.07 3.66 -8.07
N ARG A 80 13.14 4.64 -7.95
CA ARG A 80 12.28 5.07 -9.06
C ARG A 80 13.11 5.63 -10.23
N ARG A 81 14.14 6.46 -9.96
CA ARG A 81 15.03 6.98 -11.02
C ARG A 81 15.80 5.87 -11.71
N ALA A 82 16.30 4.88 -10.97
CA ALA A 82 16.97 3.73 -11.57
C ALA A 82 16.02 2.91 -12.46
N ALA A 83 14.83 2.59 -11.98
CA ALA A 83 13.81 1.89 -12.74
C ALA A 83 13.39 2.66 -14.00
N ALA A 84 13.16 3.98 -13.88
CA ALA A 84 12.82 4.84 -15.02
C ALA A 84 13.92 4.89 -16.08
N ARG A 85 15.18 5.06 -15.65
CA ARG A 85 16.33 5.06 -16.59
C ARG A 85 16.43 3.75 -17.36
N ILE A 86 16.34 2.60 -16.64
CA ILE A 86 16.38 1.28 -17.28
C ILE A 86 15.21 1.13 -18.26
N ALA A 87 14.01 1.57 -17.86
CA ALA A 87 12.84 1.55 -18.73
C ALA A 87 13.05 2.39 -20.01
N ASP A 88 13.47 3.65 -19.86
CA ASP A 88 13.69 4.58 -20.97
C ASP A 88 14.72 4.07 -21.99
N GLU A 89 15.82 3.48 -21.51
CA GLU A 89 16.87 2.88 -22.36
C GLU A 89 16.36 1.69 -23.20
N ASN A 90 15.19 1.12 -22.82
CA ASN A 90 14.60 -0.07 -23.45
C ASN A 90 13.24 0.19 -24.11
N GLY A 91 12.88 1.46 -24.39
CA GLY A 91 11.61 1.81 -25.04
C GLY A 91 10.39 1.58 -24.14
N LEU A 92 10.57 1.64 -22.83
CA LEU A 92 9.54 1.47 -21.81
C LEU A 92 9.35 2.76 -21.01
N ARG A 93 8.31 2.79 -20.19
CA ARG A 93 8.07 3.82 -19.16
C ARG A 93 7.68 3.13 -17.85
N ILE A 94 7.72 3.87 -16.76
CA ILE A 94 7.13 3.43 -15.48
C ILE A 94 6.04 4.39 -15.04
N ALA A 95 5.03 3.85 -14.36
CA ALA A 95 3.96 4.64 -13.75
C ALA A 95 3.61 4.09 -12.37
N ALA A 96 3.67 4.95 -11.36
CA ALA A 96 3.20 4.65 -10.01
C ALA A 96 1.71 5.00 -9.91
N VAL A 97 0.86 3.97 -9.82
CA VAL A 97 -0.61 4.12 -9.83
C VAL A 97 -1.27 2.86 -9.25
N GLY A 98 -2.42 2.98 -8.65
CA GLY A 98 -3.11 1.84 -8.03
C GLY A 98 -3.74 0.85 -9.03
N SER A 99 -4.09 1.29 -10.25
CA SER A 99 -4.53 0.43 -11.37
C SER A 99 -4.25 1.08 -12.70
N HIS A 100 -3.91 0.28 -13.72
CA HIS A 100 -3.69 0.80 -15.07
C HIS A 100 -5.01 1.29 -15.68
N PRO A 101 -5.05 2.49 -16.30
CA PRO A 101 -6.31 3.06 -16.79
C PRO A 101 -7.05 2.21 -17.82
N PHE A 102 -6.36 1.51 -18.72
CA PHE A 102 -7.04 0.80 -19.81
C PHE A 102 -6.59 -0.64 -20.07
N SER A 103 -5.39 -1.08 -19.64
CA SER A 103 -4.98 -2.48 -19.81
C SER A 103 -5.81 -3.41 -18.93
N ASP A 104 -6.35 -4.49 -19.52
CA ASP A 104 -7.11 -5.48 -18.79
C ASP A 104 -6.17 -6.38 -17.96
N PRO A 105 -6.32 -6.48 -16.63
CA PRO A 105 -5.48 -7.32 -15.79
C PRO A 105 -5.62 -8.82 -16.12
N GLU A 106 -6.78 -9.29 -16.56
CA GLU A 106 -7.00 -10.71 -16.89
C GLU A 106 -6.19 -11.15 -18.14
N GLU A 107 -5.78 -10.21 -19.00
CA GLU A 107 -4.96 -10.46 -20.18
C GLU A 107 -3.45 -10.37 -19.88
N GLN A 108 -3.04 -9.93 -18.69
CA GLN A 108 -1.64 -9.71 -18.36
C GLN A 108 -0.90 -11.02 -18.08
N GLN A 109 0.39 -11.03 -18.42
CA GLN A 109 1.28 -12.14 -18.15
C GLN A 109 1.65 -12.20 -16.66
N ILE A 110 1.51 -13.38 -16.07
CA ILE A 110 2.02 -13.68 -14.72
C ILE A 110 3.55 -13.78 -14.77
N ALA A 111 4.25 -13.26 -13.77
CA ALA A 111 5.70 -13.39 -13.67
C ALA A 111 6.11 -14.88 -13.53
N ALA A 112 7.24 -15.25 -14.15
CA ALA A 112 7.68 -16.65 -14.30
C ALA A 112 8.33 -17.19 -13.00
N GLU A 113 7.57 -17.15 -11.89
CA GLU A 113 8.00 -17.72 -10.61
C GLU A 113 6.99 -18.78 -10.12
N PRO A 114 7.47 -19.93 -9.60
CA PRO A 114 6.59 -21.02 -9.13
C PRO A 114 5.54 -20.55 -8.11
N ARG A 115 5.92 -19.67 -7.18
CA ARG A 115 5.00 -19.12 -6.14
C ARG A 115 3.78 -18.39 -6.72
N TYR A 116 3.93 -17.75 -7.89
CA TYR A 116 2.84 -17.04 -8.56
C TYR A 116 1.95 -17.98 -9.36
N GLU A 117 2.53 -18.99 -9.99
CA GLU A 117 1.75 -20.06 -10.64
C GLU A 117 0.90 -20.84 -9.63
N GLU A 118 1.46 -21.17 -8.48
CA GLU A 118 0.75 -21.77 -7.34
C GLU A 118 -0.38 -20.87 -6.84
N PHE A 119 -0.12 -19.56 -6.70
CA PHE A 119 -1.14 -18.59 -6.27
C PHE A 119 -2.28 -18.48 -7.28
N VAL A 120 -1.98 -18.42 -8.59
CA VAL A 120 -3.01 -18.42 -9.63
C VAL A 120 -3.80 -19.73 -9.62
N GLY A 121 -3.14 -20.86 -9.42
CA GLY A 121 -3.80 -22.16 -9.24
C GLY A 121 -4.73 -22.21 -8.03
N PHE A 122 -4.35 -21.58 -6.93
CA PHE A 122 -5.14 -21.50 -5.70
C PHE A 122 -6.33 -20.54 -5.81
N ALA A 123 -6.11 -19.29 -6.28
CA ALA A 123 -7.12 -18.23 -6.23
C ALA A 123 -7.90 -18.05 -7.55
N GLY A 124 -7.48 -18.72 -8.64
CA GLY A 124 -8.20 -18.71 -9.92
C GLY A 124 -8.35 -17.32 -10.52
N VAL A 125 -9.58 -16.96 -10.90
CA VAL A 125 -9.87 -15.64 -11.49
C VAL A 125 -9.60 -14.49 -10.53
N SER A 126 -9.73 -14.70 -9.21
CA SER A 126 -9.42 -13.66 -8.24
C SER A 126 -7.93 -13.27 -8.27
N ALA A 127 -7.00 -14.22 -8.49
CA ALA A 127 -5.59 -13.90 -8.69
C ALA A 127 -5.36 -13.12 -9.99
N ARG A 128 -6.00 -13.53 -11.09
CA ARG A 128 -5.83 -12.85 -12.39
C ARG A 128 -6.36 -11.41 -12.41
N ARG A 129 -7.26 -11.06 -11.50
CA ARG A 129 -7.77 -9.70 -11.33
C ARG A 129 -6.90 -8.81 -10.45
N GLN A 130 -5.87 -9.37 -9.80
CA GLN A 130 -4.98 -8.60 -8.92
C GLN A 130 -3.98 -7.71 -9.66
N GLY A 131 -4.26 -7.27 -10.89
CA GLY A 131 -3.45 -6.28 -11.64
C GLY A 131 -3.62 -4.87 -11.07
N VAL A 132 -3.35 -4.74 -9.78
CA VAL A 132 -3.44 -3.51 -8.99
C VAL A 132 -2.17 -3.35 -8.16
N SER A 133 -1.80 -2.12 -7.84
CA SER A 133 -0.55 -1.76 -7.18
C SER A 133 -0.80 -0.97 -5.89
N GLY A 134 -0.03 -1.28 -4.86
CA GLY A 134 -0.14 -0.67 -3.54
C GLY A 134 1.16 -0.12 -2.99
N LEU A 135 1.01 0.68 -1.97
CA LEU A 135 2.07 1.11 -1.08
C LEU A 135 2.02 0.28 0.19
N HIS A 136 3.12 -0.40 0.54
CA HIS A 136 3.26 -1.08 1.81
C HIS A 136 4.26 -0.34 2.70
N VAL A 137 3.84 -0.09 3.94
CA VAL A 137 4.69 0.58 4.93
C VAL A 137 4.91 -0.36 6.11
N HIS A 138 6.17 -0.68 6.36
CA HIS A 138 6.63 -1.43 7.52
C HIS A 138 7.10 -0.47 8.59
N VAL A 139 6.61 -0.63 9.82
CA VAL A 139 7.06 0.14 10.98
C VAL A 139 7.65 -0.82 12.01
N GLY A 140 8.90 -0.60 12.42
CA GLY A 140 9.62 -1.44 13.38
C GLY A 140 8.95 -1.43 14.76
N MET A 141 8.68 -2.62 15.32
CA MET A 141 7.97 -2.80 16.59
C MET A 141 8.88 -3.36 17.68
N PRO A 142 8.75 -2.90 18.94
CA PRO A 142 9.62 -3.35 20.03
C PRO A 142 9.32 -4.77 20.52
N SER A 143 8.10 -5.26 20.35
CA SER A 143 7.66 -6.62 20.70
C SER A 143 6.45 -7.06 19.89
N ALA A 144 6.15 -8.33 19.91
CA ALA A 144 4.96 -8.91 19.27
C ALA A 144 3.65 -8.36 19.85
N GLU A 145 3.59 -8.23 21.19
CA GLU A 145 2.42 -7.69 21.91
C GLU A 145 2.21 -6.22 21.55
N ALA A 146 3.28 -5.40 21.52
CA ALA A 146 3.20 -4.01 21.11
C ALA A 146 2.78 -3.89 19.63
N CYS A 147 3.26 -4.79 18.75
CA CYS A 147 2.84 -4.85 17.36
C CYS A 147 1.33 -5.09 17.24
N TYR A 148 0.79 -6.09 17.95
CA TYR A 148 -0.64 -6.38 17.90
C TYR A 148 -1.49 -5.28 18.53
N ALA A 149 -1.07 -4.70 19.65
CA ALA A 149 -1.76 -3.58 20.27
C ALA A 149 -1.76 -2.34 19.35
N THR A 150 -0.64 -2.06 18.65
CA THR A 150 -0.55 -0.98 17.66
C THR A 150 -1.49 -1.24 16.49
N LEU A 151 -1.56 -2.49 15.98
CA LEU A 151 -2.52 -2.87 14.94
C LEU A 151 -3.95 -2.48 15.33
N GLU A 152 -4.40 -2.86 16.53
CA GLU A 152 -5.76 -2.55 17.01
C GLU A 152 -5.97 -1.04 17.16
N GLY A 153 -4.94 -0.31 17.63
CA GLY A 153 -5.01 1.14 17.84
C GLY A 153 -5.08 1.96 16.55
N ILE A 154 -4.38 1.53 15.47
CA ILE A 154 -4.40 2.25 14.20
C ILE A 154 -5.57 1.85 13.29
N LEU A 155 -6.14 0.66 13.48
CA LEU A 155 -7.14 0.10 12.58
C LEU A 155 -8.32 1.05 12.30
N PRO A 156 -8.91 1.76 13.28
CA PRO A 156 -10.02 2.68 13.03
C PRO A 156 -9.67 3.83 12.08
N TRP A 157 -8.39 4.20 11.97
CA TRP A 157 -7.89 5.28 11.13
C TRP A 157 -7.54 4.85 9.71
N LEU A 158 -7.34 3.55 9.45
CA LEU A 158 -6.91 3.07 8.14
C LEU A 158 -7.90 3.40 7.00
N PRO A 159 -9.24 3.40 7.19
CA PRO A 159 -10.13 3.86 6.13
C PRO A 159 -9.90 5.31 5.70
N LEU A 160 -9.48 6.19 6.63
CA LEU A 160 -9.06 7.55 6.27
C LEU A 160 -7.80 7.53 5.39
N VAL A 161 -6.82 6.68 5.73
CA VAL A 161 -5.61 6.49 4.92
C VAL A 161 -5.96 6.00 3.51
N LEU A 162 -6.92 5.07 3.38
CA LEU A 162 -7.44 4.63 2.08
C LEU A 162 -8.04 5.79 1.28
N ALA A 163 -8.87 6.62 1.91
CA ALA A 163 -9.48 7.77 1.25
C ALA A 163 -8.44 8.76 0.72
N LEU A 164 -7.39 9.03 1.51
CA LEU A 164 -6.29 9.93 1.14
C LEU A 164 -5.39 9.38 0.04
N SER A 165 -5.22 8.05 -0.02
CA SER A 165 -4.35 7.36 -0.97
C SER A 165 -5.07 6.87 -2.23
N ALA A 166 -6.40 7.03 -2.34
CA ALA A 166 -7.18 6.47 -3.44
C ALA A 166 -6.65 6.94 -4.81
N ASN A 167 -6.20 5.99 -5.64
CA ASN A 167 -5.50 6.25 -6.90
C ASN A 167 -5.76 5.15 -7.95
N SER A 168 -6.95 4.53 -7.95
CA SER A 168 -7.28 3.43 -8.88
C SER A 168 -8.73 3.50 -9.40
N PRO A 169 -9.15 4.60 -10.08
CA PRO A 169 -10.55 4.80 -10.47
C PRO A 169 -10.94 4.03 -11.73
N TYR A 170 -9.97 3.50 -12.47
CA TYR A 170 -10.18 2.82 -13.75
C TYR A 170 -9.91 1.32 -13.67
N LEU A 171 -10.61 0.55 -14.51
CA LEU A 171 -10.36 -0.87 -14.77
C LEU A 171 -10.69 -1.19 -16.23
N ALA A 172 -9.73 -1.76 -16.96
CA ALA A 172 -9.91 -2.21 -18.35
C ALA A 172 -10.60 -1.15 -19.24
N GLY A 173 -10.14 0.10 -19.20
CA GLY A 173 -10.64 1.20 -20.02
C GLY A 173 -11.93 1.85 -19.54
N ARG A 174 -12.42 1.53 -18.33
CA ARG A 174 -13.69 2.03 -17.82
C ARG A 174 -13.53 2.65 -16.44
N ALA A 175 -14.16 3.80 -16.23
CA ALA A 175 -14.35 4.34 -14.89
C ALA A 175 -15.23 3.40 -14.07
N THR A 176 -14.72 2.94 -12.93
CA THR A 176 -15.39 1.95 -12.07
C THR A 176 -16.49 2.57 -11.21
N GLY A 177 -16.45 3.89 -11.04
CA GLY A 177 -17.22 4.61 -10.05
C GLY A 177 -16.66 4.52 -8.63
N LEU A 178 -15.49 3.92 -8.46
CA LEU A 178 -14.75 3.84 -7.19
C LEU A 178 -13.56 4.78 -7.27
N ALA A 179 -13.17 5.40 -6.16
CA ALA A 179 -11.92 6.15 -6.05
C ALA A 179 -10.73 5.19 -5.91
N SER A 180 -10.93 4.06 -5.20
CA SER A 180 -9.98 2.96 -5.08
C SER A 180 -10.63 1.64 -5.52
N ASN A 181 -10.46 1.28 -6.80
CA ASN A 181 -10.81 -0.05 -7.29
C ASN A 181 -9.86 -1.14 -6.74
N ARG A 182 -8.61 -0.79 -6.42
CA ARG A 182 -7.65 -1.71 -5.82
C ARG A 182 -8.19 -2.33 -4.54
N ALA A 183 -8.75 -1.52 -3.65
CA ALA A 183 -9.30 -2.02 -2.39
C ALA A 183 -10.46 -3.01 -2.61
N GLU A 184 -11.28 -2.82 -3.65
CA GLU A 184 -12.35 -3.74 -4.05
C GLU A 184 -11.79 -5.04 -4.63
N VAL A 185 -10.79 -4.96 -5.51
CA VAL A 185 -10.13 -6.13 -6.11
C VAL A 185 -9.46 -6.99 -5.04
N LEU A 186 -8.72 -6.39 -4.10
CA LEU A 186 -8.10 -7.11 -2.98
C LEU A 186 -9.12 -7.84 -2.10
N ALA A 187 -10.33 -7.30 -1.93
CA ALA A 187 -11.39 -7.93 -1.15
C ALA A 187 -11.87 -9.28 -1.73
N GLN A 188 -11.53 -9.60 -2.98
CA GLN A 188 -11.84 -10.89 -3.61
C GLN A 188 -10.91 -12.02 -3.14
N LEU A 189 -9.79 -11.70 -2.48
CA LEU A 189 -8.88 -12.69 -1.92
C LEU A 189 -9.38 -13.22 -0.56
N PRO A 190 -9.10 -14.48 -0.23
CA PRO A 190 -9.43 -14.98 1.10
C PRO A 190 -8.62 -14.24 2.18
N ARG A 191 -9.25 -13.96 3.31
CA ARG A 191 -8.59 -13.26 4.43
C ARG A 191 -8.08 -11.86 4.06
N ALA A 192 -8.86 -11.13 3.25
CA ALA A 192 -8.63 -9.72 2.93
C ALA A 192 -9.40 -8.79 3.89
N GLY A 193 -9.13 -7.49 3.82
CA GLY A 193 -9.75 -6.46 4.67
C GLY A 193 -9.17 -6.43 6.08
N ALA A 194 -9.99 -6.10 7.08
CA ALA A 194 -9.55 -6.10 8.47
C ALA A 194 -9.24 -7.52 8.98
N PRO A 195 -8.14 -7.72 9.74
CA PRO A 195 -7.96 -8.97 10.48
C PRO A 195 -9.08 -9.15 11.51
N PRO A 196 -9.49 -10.39 11.84
CA PRO A 196 -10.35 -10.65 12.99
C PRO A 196 -9.77 -10.04 14.28
N ALA A 197 -10.63 -9.71 15.24
CA ALA A 197 -10.19 -9.27 16.57
C ALA A 197 -9.74 -10.49 17.38
N PHE A 198 -8.45 -10.73 17.45
CA PHE A 198 -7.87 -11.88 18.15
C PHE A 198 -7.69 -11.62 19.66
N GLY A 199 -7.54 -10.37 20.08
CA GLY A 199 -7.35 -9.94 21.45
C GLY A 199 -5.89 -9.97 21.94
N SER A 200 -5.02 -10.76 21.32
CA SER A 200 -3.57 -10.79 21.59
C SER A 200 -2.77 -11.26 20.39
N TYR A 201 -1.46 -11.00 20.39
CA TYR A 201 -0.55 -11.56 19.38
C TYR A 201 -0.55 -13.10 19.42
N GLU A 202 -0.50 -13.70 20.60
CA GLU A 202 -0.54 -15.16 20.77
C GLU A 202 -1.77 -15.78 20.09
N ALA A 203 -2.95 -15.18 20.27
CA ALA A 203 -4.18 -15.67 19.63
C ALA A 203 -4.16 -15.48 18.11
N TRP A 204 -3.55 -14.38 17.61
CA TRP A 204 -3.30 -14.17 16.20
C TRP A 204 -2.35 -15.25 15.63
N GLU A 205 -1.21 -15.49 16.29
CA GLU A 205 -0.25 -16.52 15.90
C GLU A 205 -0.87 -17.91 15.87
N ALA A 206 -1.58 -18.29 16.92
CA ALA A 206 -2.27 -19.57 17.01
C ALA A 206 -3.30 -19.78 15.88
N PHE A 207 -4.03 -18.72 15.50
CA PHE A 207 -4.95 -18.77 14.36
C PHE A 207 -4.20 -18.99 13.05
N VAL A 208 -3.13 -18.24 12.80
CA VAL A 208 -2.31 -18.35 11.59
C VAL A 208 -1.67 -19.73 11.50
N GLU A 209 -1.01 -20.20 12.56
CA GLU A 209 -0.39 -21.53 12.61
C GLU A 209 -1.39 -22.66 12.38
N ARG A 210 -2.60 -22.52 12.93
CA ARG A 210 -3.69 -23.50 12.70
C ARG A 210 -4.05 -23.59 11.23
N LEU A 211 -4.17 -22.48 10.52
CA LEU A 211 -4.51 -22.49 9.08
C LEU A 211 -3.35 -23.03 8.23
N ILE A 212 -2.10 -22.73 8.59
CA ILE A 212 -0.91 -23.29 7.96
C ILE A 212 -0.88 -24.82 8.19
N GLY A 213 -1.07 -25.25 9.43
CA GLY A 213 -1.09 -26.70 9.79
C GLY A 213 -2.21 -27.49 9.11
N LEU A 214 -3.30 -26.83 8.71
CA LEU A 214 -4.39 -27.43 7.92
C LEU A 214 -4.13 -27.39 6.39
N GLY A 215 -3.01 -26.80 5.93
CA GLY A 215 -2.69 -26.65 4.52
C GLY A 215 -3.55 -25.61 3.78
N LEU A 216 -4.15 -24.65 4.52
CA LEU A 216 -4.98 -23.57 3.96
C LEU A 216 -4.19 -22.32 3.62
N ALA A 217 -2.95 -22.24 4.05
CA ALA A 217 -1.98 -21.19 3.75
C ALA A 217 -0.57 -21.79 3.90
N ASP A 218 0.39 -21.35 3.07
CA ASP A 218 1.78 -21.81 3.15
C ASP A 218 2.51 -21.14 4.32
N ASP A 219 2.23 -19.86 4.52
CA ASP A 219 2.75 -19.05 5.61
C ASP A 219 1.83 -17.86 5.93
N TYR A 220 2.24 -16.99 6.87
CA TYR A 220 1.47 -15.83 7.29
C TYR A 220 1.35 -14.77 6.19
N THR A 221 2.16 -14.77 5.14
CA THR A 221 2.06 -13.81 4.03
C THR A 221 0.83 -14.06 3.15
N ARG A 222 0.24 -15.26 3.23
CA ARG A 222 -1.04 -15.62 2.57
C ARG A 222 -2.30 -15.08 3.28
N PHE A 223 -2.13 -14.11 4.19
CA PHE A 223 -3.21 -13.38 4.85
C PHE A 223 -3.20 -11.94 4.34
N TRP A 224 -4.04 -11.64 3.37
CA TRP A 224 -4.08 -10.35 2.66
C TRP A 224 -4.85 -9.27 3.42
N TRP A 225 -4.69 -9.23 4.76
CA TRP A 225 -5.28 -8.18 5.57
C TRP A 225 -4.70 -6.80 5.25
N ASP A 226 -5.51 -5.76 5.42
CA ASP A 226 -5.11 -4.37 5.20
C ASP A 226 -3.96 -3.91 6.12
N VAL A 227 -3.81 -4.59 7.26
CA VAL A 227 -2.71 -4.45 8.22
C VAL A 227 -2.43 -5.78 8.90
N ARG A 228 -1.17 -6.15 9.08
CA ARG A 228 -0.79 -7.41 9.73
C ARG A 228 0.56 -7.30 10.46
N PRO A 229 0.76 -8.06 11.56
CA PRO A 229 2.10 -8.29 12.07
C PRO A 229 2.96 -8.98 11.01
N HIS A 230 4.20 -8.55 10.86
CA HIS A 230 5.19 -9.20 10.01
C HIS A 230 6.35 -9.73 10.88
N PRO A 231 6.23 -10.93 11.49
CA PRO A 231 7.16 -11.45 12.49
C PRO A 231 8.60 -11.49 11.99
N ARG A 232 8.81 -12.00 10.77
CA ARG A 232 10.15 -12.16 10.17
C ARG A 232 10.91 -10.84 10.01
N PHE A 233 10.21 -9.71 9.85
CA PHE A 233 10.83 -8.39 9.78
C PHE A 233 10.76 -7.64 11.11
N GLY A 234 10.01 -8.16 12.10
CA GLY A 234 9.79 -7.50 13.38
C GLY A 234 9.01 -6.19 13.26
N THR A 235 8.07 -6.11 12.29
CA THR A 235 7.35 -4.88 11.93
C THR A 235 5.85 -5.07 11.99
N LEU A 236 5.13 -3.95 12.08
CA LEU A 236 3.73 -3.85 11.66
C LEU A 236 3.71 -3.41 10.19
N GLU A 237 3.08 -4.21 9.34
CA GLU A 237 2.94 -3.97 7.90
C GLU A 237 1.57 -3.41 7.59
N ILE A 238 1.51 -2.19 7.06
CA ILE A 238 0.29 -1.52 6.61
C ILE A 238 0.26 -1.59 5.09
N ARG A 239 -0.78 -2.24 4.54
CA ARG A 239 -0.92 -2.60 3.12
C ARG A 239 -2.10 -1.89 2.44
N MET A 240 -2.86 -1.10 3.20
CA MET A 240 -4.11 -0.54 2.74
C MET A 240 -3.97 0.51 1.62
N PRO A 241 -2.96 1.39 1.59
CA PRO A 241 -2.90 2.46 0.59
C PRO A 241 -2.79 1.93 -0.85
N ASP A 242 -3.49 2.57 -1.79
CA ASP A 242 -3.16 2.47 -3.20
C ASP A 242 -1.74 3.02 -3.43
N GLN A 243 -1.08 2.60 -4.52
CA GLN A 243 0.21 3.17 -4.91
C GLN A 243 0.04 4.65 -5.26
N PRO A 244 0.65 5.60 -4.53
CA PRO A 244 0.63 7.01 -4.90
C PRO A 244 1.48 7.29 -6.13
N THR A 245 1.05 8.23 -6.96
CA THR A 245 1.83 8.63 -8.13
C THR A 245 3.05 9.46 -7.72
N GLY A 246 2.84 10.53 -6.96
CA GLY A 246 3.93 11.41 -6.52
C GLY A 246 4.70 10.86 -5.31
N LEU A 247 6.04 10.92 -5.37
CA LEU A 247 6.92 10.52 -4.24
C LEU A 247 6.65 11.31 -2.95
N ALA A 248 6.29 12.59 -3.07
CA ALA A 248 5.94 13.40 -1.90
C ALA A 248 4.72 12.86 -1.16
N VAL A 249 3.72 12.32 -1.88
CA VAL A 249 2.53 11.68 -1.29
C VAL A 249 2.91 10.37 -0.61
N THR A 250 3.78 9.55 -1.23
CA THR A 250 4.33 8.33 -0.59
C THR A 250 5.02 8.68 0.73
N ALA A 251 5.90 9.70 0.74
CA ALA A 251 6.58 10.13 1.96
C ALA A 251 5.59 10.63 3.03
N ALA A 252 4.57 11.39 2.63
CA ALA A 252 3.54 11.90 3.52
C ALA A 252 2.70 10.79 4.16
N LEU A 253 2.27 9.79 3.39
CA LEU A 253 1.55 8.62 3.91
C LEU A 253 2.46 7.78 4.83
N THR A 254 3.73 7.61 4.49
CA THR A 254 4.71 6.91 5.35
C THR A 254 4.88 7.65 6.68
N ALA A 255 5.01 8.99 6.65
CA ALA A 255 5.11 9.83 7.84
C ALA A 255 3.85 9.76 8.71
N LEU A 256 2.67 9.82 8.10
CA LEU A 256 1.39 9.69 8.78
C LEU A 256 1.28 8.34 9.49
N LEU A 257 1.60 7.24 8.80
CA LEU A 257 1.51 5.89 9.34
C LEU A 257 2.54 5.66 10.47
N GLN A 258 3.79 6.13 10.30
CA GLN A 258 4.81 6.06 11.34
C GLN A 258 4.39 6.84 12.60
N ALA A 259 3.95 8.09 12.45
CA ALA A 259 3.52 8.93 13.55
C ALA A 259 2.24 8.39 14.21
N LEU A 260 1.31 7.81 13.45
CA LEU A 260 0.12 7.16 13.97
C LEU A 260 0.48 5.94 14.81
N CYS A 261 1.36 5.05 14.33
CA CYS A 261 1.88 3.93 15.11
C CYS A 261 2.54 4.41 16.42
N ALA A 262 3.35 5.48 16.35
CA ALA A 262 4.01 6.07 17.52
C ALA A 262 3.04 6.73 18.51
N SER A 263 1.81 7.03 18.11
CA SER A 263 0.80 7.71 18.93
C SER A 263 -0.10 6.74 19.71
N VAL A 264 -0.06 5.44 19.36
CA VAL A 264 -0.88 4.43 20.04
C VAL A 264 -0.39 4.21 21.47
N ASP A 265 -1.31 4.30 22.44
CA ASP A 265 -1.09 3.82 23.80
C ASP A 265 -1.36 2.30 23.82
N THR A 266 -0.29 1.52 23.76
CA THR A 266 -0.38 0.06 23.67
C THR A 266 -0.94 -0.61 24.95
N GLU A 267 -0.93 0.08 26.10
CA GLU A 267 -1.50 -0.44 27.34
C GLU A 267 -3.03 -0.25 27.39
N GLN A 268 -3.54 0.72 26.64
CA GLN A 268 -4.97 1.04 26.56
C GLN A 268 -5.64 0.63 25.25
N ALA A 269 -4.87 0.10 24.29
CA ALA A 269 -5.40 -0.35 23.01
C ALA A 269 -6.48 -1.42 23.21
N ARG A 270 -7.61 -1.25 22.53
CA ARG A 270 -8.75 -2.16 22.58
C ARG A 270 -9.08 -2.63 21.18
N PRO A 271 -9.71 -3.81 21.03
CA PRO A 271 -10.17 -4.27 19.74
C PRO A 271 -11.07 -3.24 19.06
N ALA A 272 -10.68 -2.85 17.85
CA ALA A 272 -11.44 -1.92 17.02
C ALA A 272 -12.74 -2.57 16.49
N GLY A 273 -13.77 -1.77 16.29
CA GLY A 273 -15.06 -2.19 15.73
C GLY A 273 -14.92 -2.61 14.26
N ARG A 274 -14.97 -3.92 13.96
CA ARG A 274 -14.83 -4.44 12.59
C ARG A 274 -15.99 -4.06 11.67
N GLY A 275 -17.17 -3.84 12.24
CA GLY A 275 -18.36 -3.36 11.51
C GLY A 275 -18.17 -1.93 10.99
N ASP A 276 -17.74 -1.01 11.87
CA ASP A 276 -17.50 0.38 11.52
C ASP A 276 -16.32 0.49 10.55
N TYR A 277 -15.27 -0.32 10.76
CA TYR A 277 -14.17 -0.42 9.82
C TYR A 277 -14.64 -0.81 8.41
N ALA A 278 -15.44 -1.87 8.29
CA ALA A 278 -15.94 -2.34 7.00
C ALA A 278 -16.80 -1.28 6.31
N GLN A 279 -17.67 -0.58 7.07
CA GLN A 279 -18.49 0.52 6.57
C GLN A 279 -17.62 1.69 6.08
N ASN A 280 -16.66 2.11 6.89
CA ASN A 280 -15.74 3.20 6.55
C ASN A 280 -14.83 2.84 5.37
N ARG A 281 -14.33 1.60 5.33
CA ARG A 281 -13.52 1.10 4.21
C ARG A 281 -14.30 1.18 2.90
N TRP A 282 -15.58 0.77 2.91
CA TRP A 282 -16.43 0.88 1.73
C TRP A 282 -16.67 2.35 1.33
N ALA A 283 -16.95 3.23 2.27
CA ALA A 283 -17.14 4.65 2.00
C ALA A 283 -15.87 5.29 1.40
N ALA A 284 -14.70 4.98 1.98
CA ALA A 284 -13.41 5.47 1.52
C ALA A 284 -13.07 5.00 0.10
N LEU A 285 -13.19 3.68 -0.19
CA LEU A 285 -12.92 3.17 -1.53
C LEU A 285 -13.88 3.72 -2.59
N ARG A 286 -15.13 4.01 -2.19
CA ARG A 286 -16.15 4.51 -3.13
C ARG A 286 -16.00 6.00 -3.42
N PHE A 287 -15.72 6.81 -2.41
CA PHE A 287 -15.82 8.26 -2.48
C PHE A 287 -14.49 8.99 -2.30
N GLY A 288 -13.38 8.29 -1.99
CA GLY A 288 -12.08 8.92 -1.75
C GLY A 288 -12.17 10.03 -0.70
N THR A 289 -11.59 11.18 -0.98
CA THR A 289 -11.61 12.36 -0.09
C THR A 289 -13.00 12.99 0.06
N GLY A 290 -13.95 12.66 -0.82
CA GLY A 290 -15.36 13.05 -0.70
C GLY A 290 -16.17 12.22 0.30
N ALA A 291 -15.58 11.22 0.96
CA ALA A 291 -16.29 10.34 1.90
C ALA A 291 -16.66 11.04 3.22
N GLU A 292 -17.73 10.53 3.84
CA GLU A 292 -18.02 10.71 5.27
C GLU A 292 -17.77 9.37 5.97
N LEU A 293 -17.01 9.41 7.06
CA LEU A 293 -16.59 8.23 7.82
C LEU A 293 -17.15 8.30 9.25
N ILE A 294 -17.48 7.13 9.82
CA ILE A 294 -17.74 7.01 11.23
C ILE A 294 -16.43 7.35 11.96
N HIS A 295 -16.48 8.32 12.87
CA HIS A 295 -15.33 8.71 13.69
C HIS A 295 -14.79 7.50 14.48
N PRO A 296 -13.47 7.39 14.75
CA PRO A 296 -12.91 6.29 15.53
C PRO A 296 -13.55 6.06 16.90
N ASP A 297 -14.14 7.10 17.52
CA ASP A 297 -14.92 6.99 18.78
C ASP A 297 -16.30 6.36 18.57
N GLY A 298 -16.78 6.21 17.32
CA GLY A 298 -18.01 5.51 16.97
C GLY A 298 -19.30 6.32 17.13
N ASP A 299 -19.24 7.63 17.40
CA ASP A 299 -20.38 8.42 17.83
C ASP A 299 -20.93 9.41 16.78
N ARG A 300 -20.19 9.67 15.70
CA ARG A 300 -20.57 10.67 14.67
C ARG A 300 -19.99 10.35 13.30
N LEU A 301 -20.59 10.92 12.25
CA LEU A 301 -20.02 10.98 10.90
C LEU A 301 -19.17 12.23 10.77
N VAL A 302 -18.01 12.09 10.10
CA VAL A 302 -17.05 13.16 9.86
C VAL A 302 -16.58 13.10 8.42
N ARG A 303 -16.47 14.25 7.76
CA ARG A 303 -15.90 14.31 6.41
C ARG A 303 -14.39 14.07 6.44
N VAL A 304 -13.86 13.48 5.39
CA VAL A 304 -12.42 13.17 5.28
C VAL A 304 -11.52 14.36 5.59
N PRO A 305 -11.73 15.59 5.07
CA PRO A 305 -10.87 16.73 5.41
C PRO A 305 -10.87 17.08 6.90
N GLU A 306 -12.03 17.01 7.56
CA GLU A 306 -12.16 17.31 8.99
C GLU A 306 -11.48 16.23 9.84
N LEU A 307 -11.73 14.95 9.49
CA LEU A 307 -11.11 13.82 10.18
C LEU A 307 -9.58 13.78 9.98
N THR A 308 -9.09 14.21 8.81
CA THR A 308 -7.64 14.35 8.55
C THR A 308 -7.04 15.42 9.47
N TYR A 309 -7.69 16.55 9.62
CA TYR A 309 -7.24 17.61 10.53
C TYR A 309 -7.14 17.07 11.98
N GLU A 310 -8.19 16.40 12.47
CA GLU A 310 -8.20 15.79 13.80
C GLU A 310 -7.07 14.76 13.99
N LEU A 311 -6.83 13.93 12.97
CA LEU A 311 -5.71 12.98 12.99
C LEU A 311 -4.35 13.68 13.03
N LEU A 312 -4.15 14.73 12.22
CA LEU A 312 -2.90 15.49 12.22
C LEU A 312 -2.63 16.19 13.56
N GLU A 313 -3.66 16.69 14.23
CA GLU A 313 -3.53 17.21 15.60
C GLU A 313 -3.13 16.09 16.60
N LEU A 314 -3.76 14.92 16.51
CA LEU A 314 -3.46 13.77 17.36
C LEU A 314 -2.00 13.31 17.23
N ILE A 315 -1.51 13.17 16.00
CA ILE A 315 -0.17 12.63 15.72
C ILE A 315 0.93 13.71 15.76
N GLY A 316 0.58 15.00 15.71
CA GLY A 316 1.52 16.11 15.59
C GLY A 316 2.68 16.07 16.57
N PRO A 317 2.45 15.87 17.89
CA PRO A 317 3.54 15.77 18.87
C PRO A 317 4.53 14.61 18.61
N ARG A 318 4.09 13.54 17.97
CA ARG A 318 4.94 12.41 17.58
C ARG A 318 5.67 12.68 16.27
N ALA A 319 4.97 13.25 15.28
CA ALA A 319 5.56 13.67 14.02
C ALA A 319 6.71 14.69 14.24
N GLU A 320 6.54 15.65 15.15
CA GLU A 320 7.60 16.58 15.53
C GLU A 320 8.82 15.87 16.11
N LYS A 321 8.63 14.93 17.03
CA LYS A 321 9.72 14.13 17.62
C LYS A 321 10.43 13.24 16.62
N LEU A 322 9.72 12.73 15.62
CA LEU A 322 10.24 11.90 14.54
C LEU A 322 10.86 12.74 13.42
N GLY A 323 10.66 14.06 13.41
CA GLY A 323 11.16 14.97 12.38
C GLY A 323 10.44 14.84 11.04
N THR A 324 9.17 14.39 11.05
CA THR A 324 8.39 14.07 9.83
C THR A 324 7.27 15.09 9.55
N THR A 325 7.25 16.21 10.23
CA THR A 325 6.22 17.24 10.04
C THR A 325 6.26 17.86 8.63
N GLY A 326 7.44 17.91 8.02
CA GLY A 326 7.62 18.46 6.67
C GLY A 326 6.96 17.59 5.59
N GLU A 327 7.09 16.28 5.71
CA GLU A 327 6.50 15.33 4.76
C GLU A 327 4.97 15.33 4.83
N LEU A 328 4.39 15.49 6.01
CA LEU A 328 2.93 15.56 6.20
C LEU A 328 2.28 16.73 5.43
N ALA A 329 3.02 17.78 5.12
CA ALA A 329 2.52 18.93 4.37
C ALA A 329 2.11 18.60 2.91
N ALA A 330 2.54 17.45 2.37
CA ALA A 330 2.14 16.99 1.04
C ALA A 330 0.80 16.25 1.00
N LEU A 331 0.15 16.00 2.15
CA LEU A 331 -1.19 15.40 2.19
C LEU A 331 -2.24 16.41 1.74
N ASP A 332 -2.98 16.07 0.69
CA ASP A 332 -4.18 16.78 0.28
C ASP A 332 -5.42 15.98 0.73
N ALA A 333 -6.17 16.54 1.68
CA ALA A 333 -7.39 15.93 2.18
C ALA A 333 -8.64 16.35 1.37
N THR A 334 -8.48 17.18 0.36
CA THR A 334 -9.59 17.72 -0.45
C THR A 334 -9.73 17.04 -1.80
N THR A 335 -8.64 16.48 -2.35
CA THR A 335 -8.63 15.83 -3.66
C THR A 335 -7.65 14.66 -3.67
N CYS A 336 -8.12 13.43 -3.88
CA CYS A 336 -7.24 12.28 -4.07
C CYS A 336 -6.74 12.18 -5.51
N GLU A 337 -5.65 11.43 -5.73
CA GLU A 337 -5.07 11.26 -7.07
C GLU A 337 -6.04 10.56 -8.04
N GLY A 338 -6.92 9.68 -7.55
CA GLY A 338 -7.97 9.06 -8.37
C GLY A 338 -8.98 10.06 -8.96
N GLU A 339 -9.35 11.09 -8.20
CA GLU A 339 -10.22 12.17 -8.71
C GLU A 339 -9.53 12.97 -9.81
N ARG A 340 -8.23 13.25 -9.67
CA ARG A 340 -7.41 13.88 -10.70
C ARG A 340 -7.40 13.04 -11.98
N GLN A 341 -7.22 11.73 -11.89
CA GLN A 341 -7.27 10.83 -13.04
C GLN A 341 -8.63 10.92 -13.76
N LEU A 342 -9.74 10.92 -13.01
CA LEU A 342 -11.08 11.04 -13.59
C LEU A 342 -11.26 12.37 -14.35
N GLN A 343 -10.81 13.49 -13.77
CA GLN A 343 -10.89 14.81 -14.41
C GLN A 343 -10.09 14.86 -15.72
N ILE A 344 -8.88 14.28 -15.76
CA ILE A 344 -8.06 14.20 -16.97
C ILE A 344 -8.73 13.27 -17.99
N GLY A 345 -9.18 12.10 -17.57
CA GLY A 345 -9.77 11.10 -18.45
C GLY A 345 -11.08 11.56 -19.11
N GLU A 346 -11.92 12.31 -18.40
CA GLU A 346 -13.12 12.91 -18.94
C GLU A 346 -12.83 14.01 -19.98
N ARG A 347 -11.77 14.78 -19.76
CA ARG A 347 -11.39 15.90 -20.63
C ARG A 347 -10.58 15.47 -21.85
N ASP A 348 -9.55 14.64 -21.65
CA ASP A 348 -8.48 14.41 -22.61
C ASP A 348 -8.28 12.92 -22.96
N GLY A 349 -9.02 12.00 -22.32
CA GLY A 349 -8.96 10.55 -22.56
C GLY A 349 -7.89 9.81 -21.74
N LEU A 350 -7.91 8.48 -21.83
CA LEU A 350 -7.10 7.61 -20.95
C LEU A 350 -5.60 7.61 -21.27
N GLU A 351 -5.22 7.90 -22.52
CA GLU A 351 -3.79 8.07 -22.88
C GLU A 351 -3.21 9.30 -22.19
N ALA A 352 -3.99 10.38 -22.05
CA ALA A 352 -3.57 11.57 -21.31
C ALA A 352 -3.44 11.29 -19.80
N VAL A 353 -4.29 10.42 -19.25
CA VAL A 353 -4.12 9.94 -17.87
C VAL A 353 -2.80 9.21 -17.71
N CYS A 354 -2.47 8.26 -18.60
CA CYS A 354 -1.18 7.56 -18.55
C CYS A 354 0.01 8.50 -18.68
N ALA A 355 -0.04 9.50 -19.55
CA ALA A 355 1.01 10.50 -19.69
C ALA A 355 1.21 11.31 -18.40
N ASP A 356 0.12 11.80 -17.77
CA ASP A 356 0.17 12.50 -16.47
C ASP A 356 0.76 11.61 -15.35
N LEU A 357 0.40 10.33 -15.32
CA LEU A 357 0.92 9.38 -14.34
C LEU A 357 2.43 9.16 -14.51
N ILE A 358 2.91 8.99 -15.76
CA ILE A 358 4.33 8.83 -16.08
C ILE A 358 5.12 10.07 -15.65
N ASP A 359 4.67 11.26 -16.07
CA ASP A 359 5.34 12.52 -15.78
C ASP A 359 5.48 12.79 -14.28
N ARG A 360 4.46 12.42 -13.49
CA ARG A 360 4.43 12.63 -12.04
C ARG A 360 5.09 11.52 -11.21
N THR A 361 5.40 10.38 -11.84
CA THR A 361 6.01 9.24 -11.13
C THR A 361 7.39 9.56 -10.55
N LEU A 362 8.12 10.50 -11.15
CA LEU A 362 9.44 10.91 -10.65
C LEU A 362 9.42 12.16 -9.75
N GLY A 363 8.26 12.81 -9.59
CA GLY A 363 8.05 13.98 -8.73
C GLY A 363 8.02 15.28 -9.48
#